data_80c954198ae14df17a2db72c3840a6ef
#
_entry.id   80c954198ae14df17a2db72c3840a6ef
#
_cell.length_a   1.000
_cell.length_b   1.000
_cell.length_c   1.000
_cell.angle_alpha   90.00
_cell.angle_beta   90.00
_cell.angle_gamma   90.00
#
_symmetry.space_group_name_H-M   'P 1'
#
loop_
_entity.id
_entity.type
_entity.pdbx_description
1 polymer ?
#
loop_
_entity_poly.entity_id
_entity_poly.type
_entity_poly.pdbx_seq_one_letter_code
_entity_poly.pdbx_strand_id
1 'polypeptide(L)'
;MPRRPSVVLLVPALLLASATLAASPARIPFPAGYRDWTHVKSMWLGPDHALATPFAGLHHVYVNDTGRAALEAGRPLPDGAILVFDLLEAPLADAAVAEGPRKLVGVMTKDRAAYPATGGWGFEAFAGDSTTARLVTDGGASCFACHQARQPSDYVFTAWRR
;
A
#
# COMPACT_ATOMS: atom_id res chain seq x y z
N MET A 1 -57.58 -42.58 39.00
CA MET A 1 -57.17 -42.19 37.66
C MET A 1 -55.69 -41.67 37.73
N PRO A 2 -54.72 -42.39 37.19
CA PRO A 2 -53.30 -41.98 37.28
C PRO A 2 -52.96 -40.98 36.17
N ARG A 3 -52.35 -39.85 36.58
CA ARG A 3 -51.82 -38.85 35.69
C ARG A 3 -50.53 -39.35 35.03
N ARG A 4 -50.50 -39.31 33.68
CA ARG A 4 -49.29 -39.63 32.88
C ARG A 4 -48.35 -38.43 32.89
N PRO A 5 -47.03 -38.62 33.10
CA PRO A 5 -46.07 -37.55 32.99
C PRO A 5 -45.82 -37.23 31.52
N SER A 6 -45.89 -35.92 31.19
CA SER A 6 -45.51 -35.40 29.89
C SER A 6 -43.97 -35.26 29.82
N VAL A 7 -43.36 -36.02 28.94
CA VAL A 7 -41.93 -35.89 28.63
C VAL A 7 -41.73 -34.74 27.62
N VAL A 8 -41.11 -33.67 28.05
CA VAL A 8 -40.69 -32.55 27.18
C VAL A 8 -39.33 -32.92 26.59
N LEU A 9 -39.31 -33.23 25.31
CA LEU A 9 -38.07 -33.40 24.53
C LEU A 9 -37.46 -32.04 24.20
N LEU A 10 -36.39 -31.70 24.87
CA LEU A 10 -35.53 -30.56 24.51
C LEU A 10 -34.64 -30.95 23.31
N VAL A 11 -34.94 -30.42 22.15
CA VAL A 11 -34.09 -30.51 20.94
C VAL A 11 -32.99 -29.45 21.03
N PRO A 12 -31.71 -29.82 21.10
CA PRO A 12 -30.64 -28.79 21.07
C PRO A 12 -30.54 -28.20 19.66
N ALA A 13 -30.74 -26.88 19.53
CA ALA A 13 -30.47 -26.13 18.31
C ALA A 13 -28.97 -26.04 18.12
N LEU A 14 -28.43 -26.77 17.15
CA LEU A 14 -27.02 -26.68 16.75
C LEU A 14 -26.83 -25.42 15.91
N LEU A 15 -26.29 -24.37 16.52
CA LEU A 15 -25.88 -23.17 15.82
C LEU A 15 -24.61 -23.45 14.98
N LEU A 16 -24.77 -23.66 13.70
CA LEU A 16 -23.68 -23.72 12.73
C LEU A 16 -23.12 -22.29 12.55
N ALA A 17 -21.99 -22.00 13.20
CA ALA A 17 -21.23 -20.79 12.94
C ALA A 17 -20.56 -20.94 11.56
N SER A 18 -21.10 -20.27 10.55
CA SER A 18 -20.47 -20.16 9.23
C SER A 18 -19.25 -19.26 9.35
N ALA A 19 -18.05 -19.84 9.42
CA ALA A 19 -16.80 -19.11 9.28
C ALA A 19 -16.68 -18.65 7.81
N THR A 20 -16.92 -17.37 7.55
CA THR A 20 -16.60 -16.76 6.27
C THR A 20 -15.07 -16.70 6.15
N LEU A 21 -14.47 -17.56 5.33
CA LEU A 21 -13.08 -17.36 4.90
C LEU A 21 -13.01 -16.03 4.15
N ALA A 22 -12.35 -15.04 4.75
CA ALA A 22 -12.00 -13.83 4.04
C ALA A 22 -11.05 -14.22 2.90
N ALA A 23 -11.45 -13.99 1.66
CA ALA A 23 -10.60 -14.19 0.51
C ALA A 23 -9.36 -13.28 0.67
N SER A 24 -8.17 -13.83 0.40
CA SER A 24 -6.96 -13.01 0.35
C SER A 24 -7.16 -11.88 -0.67
N PRO A 25 -6.75 -10.64 -0.36
CA PRO A 25 -6.89 -9.53 -1.30
C PRO A 25 -6.20 -9.85 -2.62
N ALA A 26 -6.82 -9.42 -3.72
CA ALA A 26 -6.26 -9.61 -5.05
C ALA A 26 -4.86 -8.97 -5.12
N ARG A 27 -3.95 -9.59 -5.86
CA ARG A 27 -2.59 -9.07 -6.04
C ARG A 27 -2.65 -7.68 -6.69
N ILE A 28 -1.95 -6.71 -6.12
CA ILE A 28 -1.84 -5.35 -6.66
C ILE A 28 -1.12 -5.42 -8.01
N PRO A 29 -1.72 -4.93 -9.11
CA PRO A 29 -1.08 -4.94 -10.43
C PRO A 29 0.05 -3.89 -10.51
N PHE A 30 0.97 -4.10 -11.46
CA PHE A 30 1.91 -3.05 -11.84
C PHE A 30 1.13 -1.86 -12.43
N PRO A 31 1.41 -0.62 -12.00
CA PRO A 31 0.68 0.57 -12.44
C PRO A 31 1.17 1.05 -13.81
N ALA A 32 0.82 0.34 -14.89
CA ALA A 32 1.26 0.69 -16.23
C ALA A 32 0.96 2.16 -16.57
N GLY A 33 1.90 2.85 -17.21
CA GLY A 33 1.75 4.25 -17.60
C GLY A 33 1.81 5.26 -16.44
N TYR A 34 2.22 4.86 -15.24
CA TYR A 34 2.27 5.76 -14.08
C TYR A 34 3.14 7.00 -14.29
N ARG A 35 4.11 6.98 -15.18
CA ARG A 35 4.95 8.15 -15.47
C ARG A 35 4.20 9.26 -16.23
N ASP A 36 3.02 8.96 -16.79
CA ASP A 36 2.11 9.95 -17.37
C ASP A 36 1.15 10.55 -16.33
N TRP A 37 1.18 10.05 -15.08
CA TRP A 37 0.35 10.55 -13.99
C TRP A 37 0.92 11.85 -13.40
N THR A 38 0.19 12.46 -12.48
CA THR A 38 0.66 13.66 -11.79
C THR A 38 1.90 13.35 -10.95
N HIS A 39 3.02 13.95 -11.30
CA HIS A 39 4.22 13.93 -10.48
C HIS A 39 4.01 14.85 -9.25
N VAL A 40 4.19 14.30 -8.06
CA VAL A 40 3.91 14.99 -6.79
C VAL A 40 5.18 15.57 -6.19
N LYS A 41 6.27 14.79 -6.23
CA LYS A 41 7.50 15.09 -5.49
C LYS A 41 8.68 14.31 -6.01
N SER A 42 9.86 14.94 -5.96
CA SER A 42 11.14 14.24 -6.03
C SER A 42 11.91 14.44 -4.74
N MET A 43 12.76 13.47 -4.40
CA MET A 43 13.69 13.52 -3.29
C MET A 43 14.94 12.73 -3.62
N TRP A 44 16.11 13.24 -3.28
CA TRP A 44 17.32 12.45 -3.25
C TRP A 44 17.62 11.99 -1.82
N LEU A 45 17.85 10.70 -1.65
CA LEU A 45 18.26 10.08 -0.40
C LEU A 45 19.73 9.63 -0.55
N GLY A 46 20.62 10.28 0.17
CA GLY A 46 22.06 9.97 0.13
C GLY A 46 22.42 8.66 0.81
N PRO A 47 23.64 8.15 0.55
CA PRO A 47 24.10 6.86 1.08
C PRO A 47 24.25 6.84 2.61
N ASP A 48 24.44 7.99 3.24
CA ASP A 48 24.64 8.09 4.70
C ASP A 48 23.32 8.25 5.48
N HIS A 49 22.18 8.26 4.80
CA HIS A 49 20.88 8.35 5.46
C HIS A 49 20.51 7.05 6.16
N ALA A 50 19.84 7.12 7.30
CA ALA A 50 19.43 5.94 8.09
C ALA A 50 18.57 4.92 7.31
N LEU A 51 17.88 5.36 6.25
CA LEU A 51 17.08 4.53 5.35
C LEU A 51 17.78 4.25 4.01
N ALA A 52 19.11 4.48 3.91
CA ALA A 52 19.83 4.26 2.65
C ALA A 52 19.66 2.84 2.10
N THR A 53 19.65 1.85 2.97
CA THR A 53 19.35 0.47 2.58
C THR A 53 17.87 0.18 2.91
N PRO A 54 17.03 -0.10 1.88
CA PRO A 54 17.34 -0.18 0.43
C PRO A 54 17.08 1.12 -0.37
N PHE A 55 16.78 2.25 0.28
CA PHE A 55 16.12 3.40 -0.33
C PHE A 55 17.04 4.53 -0.80
N ALA A 56 18.38 4.41 -0.71
CA ALA A 56 19.27 5.42 -1.31
C ALA A 56 19.02 5.55 -2.82
N GLY A 57 18.97 6.79 -3.31
CA GLY A 57 18.75 7.09 -4.71
C GLY A 57 17.83 8.31 -4.94
N LEU A 58 17.42 8.48 -6.17
CA LEU A 58 16.38 9.43 -6.57
C LEU A 58 15.00 8.81 -6.44
N HIS A 59 14.12 9.50 -5.76
CA HIS A 59 12.74 9.12 -5.52
C HIS A 59 11.82 10.05 -6.30
N HIS A 60 10.97 9.49 -7.15
CA HIS A 60 9.87 10.21 -7.75
C HIS A 60 8.55 9.63 -7.27
N VAL A 61 7.63 10.46 -6.84
CA VAL A 61 6.30 10.06 -6.39
C VAL A 61 5.25 10.55 -7.36
N TYR A 62 4.42 9.64 -7.80
CA TYR A 62 3.29 9.92 -8.70
C TYR A 62 1.97 9.56 -8.03
N VAL A 63 0.90 10.23 -8.43
CA VAL A 63 -0.47 9.93 -7.99
C VAL A 63 -1.39 9.86 -9.20
N ASN A 64 -2.30 8.86 -9.19
CA ASN A 64 -3.34 8.77 -10.21
C ASN A 64 -4.41 9.88 -10.03
N ASP A 65 -5.26 10.10 -11.04
CA ASP A 65 -6.29 11.14 -11.00
C ASP A 65 -7.27 10.98 -9.84
N THR A 66 -7.58 9.73 -9.43
CA THR A 66 -8.47 9.45 -8.31
C THR A 66 -7.92 10.01 -6.98
N GLY A 67 -6.60 9.91 -6.76
CA GLY A 67 -5.96 10.39 -5.53
C GLY A 67 -5.60 11.88 -5.55
N ARG A 68 -5.39 12.46 -6.74
CA ARG A 68 -4.81 13.80 -6.92
C ARG A 68 -5.53 14.89 -6.15
N ALA A 69 -6.85 15.04 -6.35
CA ALA A 69 -7.60 16.13 -5.72
C ALA A 69 -7.63 16.06 -4.19
N ALA A 70 -7.63 14.86 -3.61
CA ALA A 70 -7.56 14.66 -2.18
C ALA A 70 -6.17 15.03 -1.63
N LEU A 71 -5.10 14.61 -2.33
CA LEU A 71 -3.73 14.92 -1.97
C LEU A 71 -3.46 16.43 -2.04
N GLU A 72 -3.94 17.12 -3.08
CA GLU A 72 -3.86 18.58 -3.22
C GLU A 72 -4.54 19.32 -2.06
N ALA A 73 -5.66 18.79 -1.59
CA ALA A 73 -6.42 19.36 -0.49
C ALA A 73 -5.94 18.93 0.90
N GLY A 74 -4.90 18.09 0.99
CA GLY A 74 -4.39 17.54 2.27
C GLY A 74 -5.43 16.70 3.00
N ARG A 75 -6.30 16.00 2.27
CA ARG A 75 -7.37 15.15 2.83
C ARG A 75 -6.98 13.67 2.68
N PRO A 76 -7.57 12.76 3.48
CA PRO A 76 -7.42 11.32 3.29
C PRO A 76 -7.78 10.92 1.86
N LEU A 77 -7.00 10.00 1.28
CA LEU A 77 -7.19 9.57 -0.10
C LEU A 77 -8.41 8.63 -0.21
N PRO A 78 -9.19 8.75 -1.30
CA PRO A 78 -10.34 7.89 -1.54
C PRO A 78 -9.91 6.49 -1.98
N ASP A 79 -10.82 5.52 -1.87
CA ASP A 79 -10.62 4.20 -2.47
C ASP A 79 -10.43 4.32 -3.97
N GLY A 80 -9.51 3.52 -4.52
CA GLY A 80 -9.03 3.62 -5.90
C GLY A 80 -7.88 4.62 -6.11
N ALA A 81 -7.48 5.39 -5.09
CA ALA A 81 -6.25 6.18 -5.17
C ALA A 81 -5.03 5.26 -5.23
N ILE A 82 -4.08 5.61 -6.09
CA ILE A 82 -2.80 4.89 -6.23
C ILE A 82 -1.67 5.91 -6.13
N LEU A 83 -0.71 5.62 -5.27
CA LEU A 83 0.57 6.31 -5.21
C LEU A 83 1.67 5.38 -5.72
N VAL A 84 2.54 5.91 -6.56
CA VAL A 84 3.71 5.18 -7.07
C VAL A 84 4.97 5.86 -6.57
N PHE A 85 5.87 5.05 -6.03
CA PHE A 85 7.21 5.42 -5.61
C PHE A 85 8.21 4.81 -6.59
N ASP A 86 8.74 5.63 -7.49
CA ASP A 86 9.75 5.23 -8.47
C ASP A 86 11.14 5.54 -7.91
N LEU A 87 11.91 4.50 -7.59
CA LEU A 87 13.24 4.61 -7.01
C LEU A 87 14.30 4.24 -8.05
N LEU A 88 15.19 5.19 -8.32
CA LEU A 88 16.31 5.03 -9.23
C LEU A 88 17.64 5.16 -8.49
N GLU A 89 18.67 4.54 -9.01
CA GLU A 89 20.03 4.91 -8.64
C GLU A 89 20.27 6.39 -8.92
N ALA A 90 21.19 6.99 -8.19
CA ALA A 90 21.48 8.41 -8.28
C ALA A 90 23.00 8.64 -8.32
N PRO A 91 23.66 8.25 -9.42
CA PRO A 91 25.10 8.47 -9.53
C PRO A 91 25.42 9.98 -9.51
N LEU A 92 26.41 10.33 -8.71
CA LEU A 92 26.99 11.67 -8.70
C LEU A 92 28.18 11.71 -9.67
N ALA A 93 28.05 12.46 -10.73
CA ALA A 93 29.12 12.70 -11.69
C ALA A 93 29.16 14.19 -12.07
N ASP A 94 30.34 14.77 -12.19
CA ASP A 94 30.54 16.17 -12.58
C ASP A 94 29.71 17.20 -11.73
N ALA A 95 29.62 16.93 -10.42
CA ALA A 95 28.81 17.68 -9.47
C ALA A 95 27.28 17.66 -9.75
N ALA A 96 26.80 16.76 -10.60
CA ALA A 96 25.38 16.54 -10.90
C ALA A 96 24.92 15.17 -10.44
N VAL A 97 23.69 15.10 -9.94
CA VAL A 97 22.98 13.85 -9.66
C VAL A 97 21.96 13.65 -10.78
N ALA A 98 22.04 12.53 -11.47
CA ALA A 98 21.12 12.16 -12.54
C ALA A 98 20.39 10.86 -12.22
N GLU A 99 19.30 10.58 -12.96
CA GLU A 99 18.62 9.28 -12.92
C GLU A 99 19.56 8.19 -13.46
N GLY A 100 19.83 7.19 -12.64
CA GLY A 100 20.47 5.94 -13.02
C GLY A 100 19.47 4.80 -13.27
N PRO A 101 19.92 3.54 -13.29
CA PRO A 101 19.05 2.38 -13.38
C PRO A 101 17.95 2.38 -12.31
N ARG A 102 16.76 1.89 -12.68
CA ARG A 102 15.66 1.76 -11.71
C ARG A 102 15.96 0.63 -10.72
N LYS A 103 15.80 0.91 -9.43
CA LYS A 103 15.96 -0.06 -8.35
C LYS A 103 14.64 -0.79 -8.09
N LEU A 104 13.55 -0.05 -7.98
CA LEU A 104 12.20 -0.61 -7.79
C LEU A 104 11.10 0.40 -8.11
N VAL A 105 9.90 -0.13 -8.32
CA VAL A 105 8.64 0.62 -8.34
C VAL A 105 7.79 0.17 -7.17
N GLY A 106 7.64 1.01 -6.15
CA GLY A 106 6.74 0.78 -5.02
C GLY A 106 5.34 1.29 -5.33
N VAL A 107 4.32 0.55 -4.91
CA VAL A 107 2.91 0.86 -5.16
C VAL A 107 2.14 0.83 -3.86
N MET A 108 1.40 1.88 -3.58
CA MET A 108 0.36 1.92 -2.56
C MET A 108 -1.00 2.08 -3.25
N THR A 109 -1.94 1.19 -2.98
CA THR A 109 -3.32 1.31 -3.47
C THR A 109 -4.29 1.41 -2.31
N LYS A 110 -5.23 2.35 -2.40
CA LYS A 110 -6.26 2.56 -1.38
C LYS A 110 -7.47 1.69 -1.69
N ASP A 111 -7.81 0.81 -0.76
CA ASP A 111 -9.05 0.02 -0.74
C ASP A 111 -9.32 -0.39 0.71
N ARG A 112 -10.24 0.30 1.36
CA ARG A 112 -10.55 0.08 2.79
C ARG A 112 -11.19 -1.26 3.05
N ALA A 113 -11.87 -1.82 2.07
CA ALA A 113 -12.51 -3.12 2.19
C ALA A 113 -11.49 -4.26 2.08
N ALA A 114 -10.54 -4.14 1.13
CA ALA A 114 -9.51 -5.15 0.89
C ALA A 114 -8.38 -5.10 1.95
N TYR A 115 -8.06 -3.92 2.49
CA TYR A 115 -6.90 -3.71 3.37
C TYR A 115 -7.25 -3.08 4.73
N PRO A 116 -8.23 -3.59 5.49
CA PRO A 116 -8.68 -2.97 6.74
C PRO A 116 -7.58 -2.92 7.82
N ALA A 117 -6.68 -3.91 7.85
CA ALA A 117 -5.61 -4.02 8.85
C ALA A 117 -4.47 -2.99 8.66
N THR A 118 -4.38 -2.37 7.48
CA THR A 118 -3.30 -1.45 7.11
C THR A 118 -3.82 -0.03 6.83
N GLY A 119 -4.92 0.36 7.49
CA GLY A 119 -5.54 1.67 7.28
C GLY A 119 -6.17 1.84 5.89
N GLY A 120 -6.49 0.74 5.22
CA GLY A 120 -7.05 0.70 3.87
C GLY A 120 -5.99 0.78 2.76
N TRP A 121 -4.71 0.56 3.08
CA TRP A 121 -3.63 0.59 2.09
C TRP A 121 -3.07 -0.79 1.80
N GLY A 122 -3.09 -1.17 0.53
CA GLY A 122 -2.31 -2.30 0.02
C GLY A 122 -0.93 -1.83 -0.44
N PHE A 123 0.09 -2.68 -0.28
CA PHE A 123 1.47 -2.39 -0.62
C PHE A 123 2.04 -3.46 -1.55
N GLU A 124 2.76 -3.03 -2.57
CA GLU A 124 3.50 -3.90 -3.48
C GLU A 124 4.77 -3.17 -3.95
N ALA A 125 5.75 -3.94 -4.41
CA ALA A 125 6.92 -3.39 -5.09
C ALA A 125 7.40 -4.34 -6.19
N PHE A 126 7.96 -3.76 -7.25
CA PHE A 126 8.47 -4.47 -8.41
C PHE A 126 9.94 -4.15 -8.61
N ALA A 127 10.77 -5.18 -8.90
CA ALA A 127 12.21 -5.04 -9.04
C ALA A 127 12.59 -4.38 -10.37
N GLY A 128 13.41 -3.35 -10.31
CA GLY A 128 13.93 -2.67 -11.50
C GLY A 128 12.82 -2.24 -12.46
N ASP A 129 12.99 -2.57 -13.74
CA ASP A 129 12.00 -2.30 -14.79
C ASP A 129 10.98 -3.43 -14.99
N SER A 130 11.03 -4.46 -14.14
CA SER A 130 10.11 -5.59 -14.25
C SER A 130 8.69 -5.21 -13.82
N THR A 131 7.69 -5.62 -14.61
CA THR A 131 6.27 -5.50 -14.28
C THR A 131 5.71 -6.71 -13.53
N THR A 132 6.53 -7.75 -13.31
CA THR A 132 6.09 -9.03 -12.74
C THR A 132 6.95 -9.52 -11.58
N ALA A 133 8.23 -9.13 -11.50
CA ALA A 133 9.14 -9.52 -10.42
C ALA A 133 8.82 -8.74 -9.14
N ARG A 134 8.03 -9.36 -8.27
CA ARG A 134 7.51 -8.77 -7.03
C ARG A 134 8.53 -8.89 -5.90
N LEU A 135 8.62 -7.85 -5.07
CA LEU A 135 9.52 -7.78 -3.93
C LEU A 135 8.79 -7.96 -2.59
N VAL A 136 7.48 -7.70 -2.54
CA VAL A 136 6.69 -7.85 -1.31
C VAL A 136 6.23 -9.30 -1.18
N THR A 137 6.65 -9.96 -0.09
CA THR A 137 6.38 -11.38 0.17
C THR A 137 5.54 -11.62 1.43
N ASP A 138 5.28 -10.57 2.21
CA ASP A 138 4.61 -10.60 3.52
C ASP A 138 3.23 -9.92 3.51
N GLY A 139 2.64 -9.74 2.32
CA GLY A 139 1.36 -9.03 2.17
C GLY A 139 1.43 -7.54 2.47
N GLY A 140 2.64 -6.96 2.52
CA GLY A 140 2.85 -5.53 2.78
C GLY A 140 3.04 -5.19 4.26
N ALA A 141 3.16 -6.17 5.15
CA ALA A 141 3.30 -5.92 6.59
C ALA A 141 4.55 -5.11 6.92
N SER A 142 5.70 -5.41 6.30
CA SER A 142 6.95 -4.65 6.48
C SER A 142 6.83 -3.21 5.96
N CYS A 143 6.14 -3.00 4.84
CA CYS A 143 5.88 -1.66 4.32
C CYS A 143 5.01 -0.87 5.31
N PHE A 144 3.92 -1.48 5.76
CA PHE A 144 3.00 -0.84 6.71
C PHE A 144 3.66 -0.51 8.05
N ALA A 145 4.59 -1.34 8.54
CA ALA A 145 5.32 -1.06 9.78
C ALA A 145 6.01 0.32 9.79
N CYS A 146 6.53 0.78 8.63
CA CYS A 146 7.06 2.14 8.49
C CYS A 146 5.95 3.17 8.28
N HIS A 147 4.95 2.84 7.46
CA HIS A 147 3.87 3.77 7.10
C HIS A 147 2.92 4.08 8.24
N GLN A 148 2.73 3.17 9.22
CA GLN A 148 1.84 3.40 10.36
C GLN A 148 2.20 4.64 11.19
N ALA A 149 3.47 5.05 11.24
CA ALA A 149 3.90 6.29 11.88
C ALA A 149 3.34 7.56 11.20
N ARG A 150 2.78 7.41 9.99
CA ARG A 150 2.15 8.48 9.21
C ARG A 150 0.62 8.44 9.23
N GLN A 151 0.02 7.77 10.20
CA GLN A 151 -1.45 7.72 10.37
C GLN A 151 -2.14 9.09 10.27
N PRO A 152 -1.64 10.18 10.87
CA PRO A 152 -2.28 11.50 10.79
C PRO A 152 -2.35 12.07 9.37
N SER A 153 -1.48 11.61 8.46
CA SER A 153 -1.46 11.97 7.04
C SER A 153 -1.92 10.81 6.14
N ASP A 154 -2.90 10.03 6.61
CA ASP A 154 -3.45 8.87 5.91
C ASP A 154 -2.36 7.85 5.51
N TYR A 155 -1.34 7.64 6.39
CA TYR A 155 -0.21 6.73 6.20
C TYR A 155 0.72 7.08 5.02
N VAL A 156 0.66 8.33 4.51
CA VAL A 156 1.43 8.79 3.36
C VAL A 156 2.57 9.70 3.80
N PHE A 157 3.78 9.49 3.27
CA PHE A 157 4.96 10.31 3.53
C PHE A 157 5.02 11.57 2.68
N THR A 158 4.34 11.56 1.53
CA THR A 158 4.35 12.70 0.62
C THR A 158 3.20 13.66 0.92
N ALA A 159 3.43 14.95 0.63
CA ALA A 159 2.41 15.97 0.69
C ALA A 159 2.49 16.82 -0.58
N TRP A 160 1.35 17.37 -0.98
CA TRP A 160 1.29 18.27 -2.11
C TRP A 160 2.10 19.55 -1.83
N ARG A 161 2.86 20.00 -2.82
CA ARG A 161 3.49 21.32 -2.81
C ARG A 161 2.74 22.28 -3.74
N ARG A 162 2.45 23.45 -3.24
CA ARG A 162 1.94 24.60 -4.03
C ARG A 162 3.11 25.43 -4.51
#